data_1c836a3e2687bbdfcb71c46ccf94b47c
#
_entry.id   1c836a3e2687bbdfcb71c46ccf94b47c
#
_cell.length_a   1.000
_cell.length_b   1.000
_cell.length_c   1.000
_cell.angle_alpha   90.00
_cell.angle_beta   90.00
_cell.angle_gamma   90.00
#
_symmetry.space_group_name_H-M   'P 1'
#
loop_
_entity.id
_entity.type
_entity.pdbx_description
1 polymer ?
#
loop_
_entity_poly.entity_id
_entity_poly.type
_entity_poly.pdbx_seq_one_letter_code
_entity_poly.pdbx_strand_id
1 'polypeptide(L)'
;MKTNQLKLGLNFFSRFTRYLKPVTNPFRPPDNKKPVSSSSTKFVLSFDGGGVRGLAAAVFLKALEKETGFPISKHFDLFMGVSAGGLSASYLAFNQTSAEELEAFWSVDNLNLSMKRTFWDKALYFNNKPKYSNAPREALLKKHFSESFMDESAKPLALLAYDIERRTPLLMSSYGERRYRVFEAVMASSAAPLFYPTVKMESGEWLIDGGVVDNNPSLIAYVEAKKLFGADRIKVLSIGSGVNKKRIDGSASADWGPMGWLKNDVLGLLLESQMDHELLMALIREDYLRINSPMHSINADMDDSSDSNLKMIRYMGEMWWSQFGDDVKKFLEI
;
A
#
# COMPACT_ATOMS: atom_id res chain seq x y z
N MET A 1 -13.27 54.88 -24.02
CA MET A 1 -12.43 54.00 -23.18
C MET A 1 -13.19 52.85 -22.50
N LYS A 2 -14.15 52.18 -23.15
CA LYS A 2 -14.94 51.07 -22.53
C LYS A 2 -14.95 49.78 -23.35
N THR A 3 -14.17 49.67 -24.44
CA THR A 3 -14.19 48.50 -25.35
C THR A 3 -12.98 47.58 -25.24
N ASN A 4 -11.97 47.92 -24.44
CA ASN A 4 -10.75 47.11 -24.32
C ASN A 4 -10.71 46.16 -23.10
N GLN A 5 -11.60 46.31 -22.14
CA GLN A 5 -11.63 45.40 -20.98
C GLN A 5 -12.41 44.09 -21.26
N LEU A 6 -13.32 44.05 -22.20
CA LEU A 6 -14.09 42.86 -22.55
C LEU A 6 -13.29 41.84 -23.39
N LYS A 7 -12.26 42.26 -24.12
CA LYS A 7 -11.40 41.38 -24.91
C LYS A 7 -10.34 40.65 -24.08
N LEU A 8 -9.92 41.19 -22.94
CA LEU A 8 -8.97 40.52 -22.05
C LEU A 8 -9.64 39.39 -21.22
N GLY A 9 -10.92 39.55 -20.87
CA GLY A 9 -11.67 38.54 -20.13
C GLY A 9 -11.95 37.27 -20.96
N LEU A 10 -12.24 37.43 -22.25
CA LEU A 10 -12.53 36.30 -23.15
C LEU A 10 -11.30 35.45 -23.50
N ASN A 11 -10.09 36.03 -23.51
CA ASN A 11 -8.86 35.32 -23.74
C ASN A 11 -8.38 34.53 -22.50
N PHE A 12 -8.78 34.93 -21.31
CA PHE A 12 -8.45 34.21 -20.08
C PHE A 12 -9.31 32.94 -19.95
N PHE A 13 -10.59 33.00 -20.26
CA PHE A 13 -11.49 31.83 -20.25
C PHE A 13 -11.18 30.82 -21.34
N SER A 14 -10.73 31.24 -22.54
CA SER A 14 -10.38 30.32 -23.62
C SER A 14 -9.06 29.56 -23.36
N ARG A 15 -8.18 30.07 -22.51
CA ARG A 15 -6.99 29.34 -22.04
C ARG A 15 -7.33 28.32 -20.95
N PHE A 16 -8.35 28.56 -20.13
CA PHE A 16 -8.76 27.62 -19.07
C PHE A 16 -9.51 26.39 -19.61
N THR A 17 -10.27 26.54 -20.68
CA THR A 17 -10.98 25.38 -21.30
C THR A 17 -10.07 24.39 -22.01
N ARG A 18 -8.81 24.75 -22.31
CA ARG A 18 -7.82 23.82 -22.89
C ARG A 18 -7.27 22.79 -21.88
N TYR A 19 -7.47 23.01 -20.58
CA TYR A 19 -7.03 22.10 -19.52
C TYR A 19 -8.15 21.23 -18.96
N LEU A 20 -9.39 21.47 -19.37
CA LEU A 20 -10.52 20.60 -19.06
C LEU A 20 -10.64 19.51 -20.13
N LYS A 21 -9.61 18.66 -20.27
CA LYS A 21 -9.89 17.29 -20.76
C LYS A 21 -10.82 16.67 -19.74
N PRO A 22 -11.94 16.03 -20.16
CA PRO A 22 -12.77 15.32 -19.19
C PRO A 22 -11.85 14.41 -18.40
N VAL A 23 -11.89 14.52 -17.08
CA VAL A 23 -11.26 13.58 -16.18
C VAL A 23 -11.86 12.24 -16.56
N THR A 24 -11.12 11.44 -17.30
CA THR A 24 -11.53 10.05 -17.59
C THR A 24 -11.62 9.41 -16.22
N ASN A 25 -12.85 9.06 -15.80
CA ASN A 25 -13.09 8.42 -14.53
C ASN A 25 -12.18 7.17 -14.45
N PRO A 26 -11.13 7.14 -13.59
CA PRO A 26 -10.25 5.98 -13.48
C PRO A 26 -11.00 4.73 -12.99
N PHE A 27 -12.21 4.93 -12.48
CA PHE A 27 -13.12 3.87 -12.04
C PHE A 27 -14.21 3.55 -13.06
N ARG A 28 -14.01 3.91 -14.36
CA ARG A 28 -14.96 3.46 -15.40
C ARG A 28 -14.93 1.93 -15.41
N PRO A 29 -16.06 1.24 -15.14
CA PRO A 29 -16.10 -0.20 -15.22
C PRO A 29 -15.72 -0.62 -16.65
N PRO A 30 -14.89 -1.67 -16.82
CA PRO A 30 -14.59 -2.22 -18.13
C PRO A 30 -15.91 -2.61 -18.81
N ASP A 31 -16.01 -2.36 -20.12
CA ASP A 31 -17.17 -2.69 -20.94
C ASP A 31 -17.55 -4.16 -20.72
N ASN A 32 -18.75 -4.38 -20.19
CA ASN A 32 -19.57 -5.58 -20.09
C ASN A 32 -19.00 -6.89 -20.69
N LYS A 33 -17.95 -7.45 -20.11
CA LYS A 33 -17.87 -8.91 -20.07
C LYS A 33 -18.85 -9.34 -18.98
N LYS A 34 -19.94 -10.01 -19.35
CA LYS A 34 -20.89 -10.59 -18.41
C LYS A 34 -20.07 -11.35 -17.35
N PRO A 35 -20.24 -11.07 -16.05
CA PRO A 35 -19.58 -11.86 -15.02
C PRO A 35 -19.99 -13.32 -15.22
N VAL A 36 -19.02 -14.21 -15.27
CA VAL A 36 -19.28 -15.64 -15.22
C VAL A 36 -19.84 -15.88 -13.82
N SER A 37 -21.14 -16.10 -13.73
CA SER A 37 -21.82 -16.46 -12.49
C SER A 37 -21.22 -17.77 -11.95
N SER A 38 -20.22 -17.66 -11.07
CA SER A 38 -19.80 -18.77 -10.25
C SER A 38 -20.36 -18.51 -8.85
N SER A 39 -21.19 -19.40 -8.37
CA SER A 39 -21.75 -19.39 -7.01
C SER A 39 -20.68 -19.62 -5.91
N SER A 40 -19.42 -19.32 -6.20
CA SER A 40 -18.29 -19.58 -5.31
C SER A 40 -17.91 -18.33 -4.52
N THR A 41 -17.65 -18.52 -3.24
CA THR A 41 -16.99 -17.53 -2.39
C THR A 41 -15.58 -17.24 -2.93
N LYS A 42 -15.17 -15.97 -2.95
CA LYS A 42 -13.82 -15.52 -3.30
C LYS A 42 -13.15 -14.88 -2.10
N PHE A 43 -11.89 -15.22 -1.88
CA PHE A 43 -11.09 -14.74 -0.77
C PHE A 43 -10.07 -13.71 -1.24
N VAL A 44 -10.01 -12.59 -0.54
CA VAL A 44 -9.12 -11.47 -0.81
C VAL A 44 -8.20 -11.25 0.37
N LEU A 45 -6.92 -11.07 0.11
CA LEU A 45 -5.92 -10.68 1.10
C LEU A 45 -5.46 -9.26 0.82
N SER A 46 -5.68 -8.36 1.79
CA SER A 46 -5.33 -6.95 1.72
C SER A 46 -4.31 -6.57 2.79
N PHE A 47 -3.28 -5.79 2.39
CA PHE A 47 -2.22 -5.35 3.28
C PHE A 47 -2.14 -3.84 3.36
N ASP A 48 -2.08 -3.32 4.58
CA ASP A 48 -1.81 -1.91 4.84
C ASP A 48 -0.36 -1.52 4.52
N GLY A 49 -0.17 -0.23 4.27
CA GLY A 49 1.14 0.40 4.36
C GLY A 49 1.64 0.50 5.80
N GLY A 50 2.95 0.65 5.98
CA GLY A 50 3.51 0.81 7.32
C GLY A 50 5.02 0.63 7.44
N GLY A 51 5.78 0.68 6.35
CA GLY A 51 7.23 0.56 6.35
C GLY A 51 7.70 -0.78 6.95
N VAL A 52 8.69 -0.75 7.83
CA VAL A 52 9.26 -1.96 8.47
C VAL A 52 8.24 -2.80 9.25
N ARG A 53 7.10 -2.21 9.60
CA ARG A 53 6.02 -2.89 10.34
C ARG A 53 5.31 -3.97 9.51
N GLY A 54 5.52 -4.00 8.19
CA GLY A 54 5.09 -5.10 7.32
C GLY A 54 5.63 -6.48 7.73
N LEU A 55 6.71 -6.52 8.50
CA LEU A 55 7.25 -7.74 9.11
C LEU A 55 6.22 -8.47 9.98
N ALA A 56 5.35 -7.77 10.71
CA ALA A 56 4.35 -8.42 11.57
C ALA A 56 3.35 -9.27 10.75
N ALA A 57 2.94 -8.76 9.57
CA ALA A 57 2.09 -9.51 8.66
C ALA A 57 2.79 -10.79 8.13
N ALA A 58 4.08 -10.72 7.80
CA ALA A 58 4.84 -11.88 7.36
C ALA A 58 4.93 -12.96 8.45
N VAL A 59 5.21 -12.58 9.70
CA VAL A 59 5.26 -13.49 10.85
C VAL A 59 3.91 -14.15 11.11
N PHE A 60 2.83 -13.36 11.07
CA PHE A 60 1.47 -13.89 11.22
C PHE A 60 1.13 -14.92 10.12
N LEU A 61 1.43 -14.59 8.86
CA LEU A 61 1.15 -15.48 7.73
C LEU A 61 2.02 -16.74 7.73
N LYS A 62 3.27 -16.66 8.19
CA LYS A 62 4.12 -17.81 8.39
C LYS A 62 3.51 -18.82 9.38
N ALA A 63 2.91 -18.32 10.46
CA ALA A 63 2.19 -19.16 11.40
C ALA A 63 0.94 -19.81 10.76
N LEU A 64 0.21 -19.07 9.92
CA LEU A 64 -0.92 -19.62 9.16
C LEU A 64 -0.47 -20.70 8.17
N GLU A 65 0.62 -20.51 7.41
CA GLU A 65 1.18 -21.54 6.52
C GLU A 65 1.60 -22.80 7.27
N LYS A 66 2.25 -22.63 8.42
CA LYS A 66 2.68 -23.75 9.26
C LYS A 66 1.48 -24.56 9.77
N GLU A 67 0.41 -23.89 10.16
CA GLU A 67 -0.80 -24.54 10.67
C GLU A 67 -1.56 -25.28 9.58
N THR A 68 -1.70 -24.66 8.40
CA THR A 68 -2.50 -25.22 7.30
C THR A 68 -1.72 -26.22 6.43
N GLY A 69 -0.39 -26.14 6.43
CA GLY A 69 0.47 -26.93 5.55
C GLY A 69 0.42 -26.50 4.07
N PHE A 70 -0.19 -25.36 3.77
CA PHE A 70 -0.32 -24.83 2.40
C PHE A 70 0.20 -23.39 2.31
N PRO A 71 0.83 -23.01 1.17
CA PRO A 71 1.26 -21.63 0.96
C PRO A 71 0.06 -20.68 0.92
N ILE A 72 0.29 -19.44 1.38
CA ILE A 72 -0.76 -18.38 1.45
C ILE A 72 -1.47 -18.20 0.11
N SER A 73 -0.75 -18.32 -1.00
CA SER A 73 -1.33 -18.21 -2.35
C SER A 73 -2.45 -19.23 -2.66
N LYS A 74 -2.57 -20.31 -1.90
CA LYS A 74 -3.66 -21.28 -2.06
C LYS A 74 -4.97 -20.87 -1.39
N HIS A 75 -4.89 -19.99 -0.39
CA HIS A 75 -6.05 -19.57 0.37
C HIS A 75 -6.75 -18.34 -0.21
N PHE A 76 -6.09 -17.59 -1.11
CA PHE A 76 -6.62 -16.33 -1.61
C PHE A 76 -6.66 -16.26 -3.13
N ASP A 77 -7.69 -15.58 -3.66
CA ASP A 77 -7.93 -15.39 -5.08
C ASP A 77 -7.40 -14.04 -5.60
N LEU A 78 -7.31 -13.02 -4.73
CA LEU A 78 -6.77 -11.70 -5.05
C LEU A 78 -5.89 -11.21 -3.91
N PHE A 79 -4.76 -10.62 -4.26
CA PHE A 79 -3.84 -9.94 -3.36
C PHE A 79 -3.82 -8.46 -3.67
N MET A 80 -3.97 -7.63 -2.64
CA MET A 80 -3.85 -6.19 -2.76
C MET A 80 -3.03 -5.60 -1.64
N GLY A 81 -2.27 -4.57 -1.95
CA GLY A 81 -1.49 -3.87 -0.94
C GLY A 81 -1.07 -2.47 -1.35
N VAL A 82 -0.62 -1.72 -0.37
CA VAL A 82 -0.07 -0.38 -0.53
C VAL A 82 1.25 -0.27 0.22
N SER A 83 2.22 0.47 -0.32
CA SER A 83 3.52 0.66 0.34
C SER A 83 4.20 -0.67 0.71
N ALA A 84 4.58 -0.85 1.97
CA ALA A 84 5.09 -2.12 2.51
C ALA A 84 4.14 -3.30 2.28
N GLY A 85 2.83 -3.05 2.34
CA GLY A 85 1.81 -4.05 2.02
C GLY A 85 1.80 -4.43 0.55
N GLY A 86 2.10 -3.49 -0.36
CA GLY A 86 2.28 -3.76 -1.78
C GLY A 86 3.43 -4.73 -2.06
N LEU A 87 4.53 -4.58 -1.33
CA LEU A 87 5.63 -5.54 -1.36
C LEU A 87 5.18 -6.94 -0.91
N SER A 88 4.50 -7.04 0.24
CA SER A 88 4.03 -8.32 0.78
C SER A 88 3.04 -9.01 -0.18
N ALA A 89 2.08 -8.25 -0.73
CA ALA A 89 1.15 -8.75 -1.74
C ALA A 89 1.87 -9.29 -2.98
N SER A 90 2.88 -8.56 -3.47
CA SER A 90 3.67 -8.96 -4.65
C SER A 90 4.46 -10.24 -4.41
N TYR A 91 5.10 -10.38 -3.25
CA TYR A 91 5.84 -11.59 -2.89
C TYR A 91 4.96 -12.83 -2.93
N LEU A 92 3.80 -12.76 -2.31
CA LEU A 92 2.91 -13.89 -2.17
C LEU A 92 2.14 -14.21 -3.46
N ALA A 93 1.73 -13.20 -4.22
CA ALA A 93 0.93 -13.38 -5.43
C ALA A 93 1.79 -13.72 -6.65
N PHE A 94 2.88 -12.97 -6.86
CA PHE A 94 3.71 -13.08 -8.06
C PHE A 94 4.57 -14.34 -8.04
N ASN A 95 5.42 -14.47 -7.01
CA ASN A 95 6.35 -15.58 -6.89
C ASN A 95 5.74 -16.81 -6.23
N GLN A 96 4.56 -16.69 -5.61
CA GLN A 96 3.98 -17.73 -4.73
C GLN A 96 4.98 -18.20 -3.65
N THR A 97 5.83 -17.30 -3.19
CA THR A 97 6.81 -17.56 -2.15
C THR A 97 6.12 -17.88 -0.83
N SER A 98 6.82 -18.58 0.04
CA SER A 98 6.34 -18.84 1.40
C SER A 98 6.33 -17.55 2.24
N ALA A 99 5.49 -17.54 3.26
CA ALA A 99 5.51 -16.44 4.23
C ALA A 99 6.83 -16.42 5.05
N GLU A 100 7.57 -17.53 5.12
CA GLU A 100 8.91 -17.57 5.69
C GLU A 100 9.92 -16.79 4.84
N GLU A 101 9.87 -16.92 3.51
CA GLU A 101 10.71 -16.15 2.59
C GLU A 101 10.31 -14.66 2.61
N LEU A 102 9.01 -14.35 2.73
CA LEU A 102 8.55 -12.99 2.94
C LEU A 102 9.09 -12.43 4.27
N GLU A 103 9.09 -13.20 5.35
CA GLU A 103 9.68 -12.78 6.63
C GLU A 103 11.19 -12.53 6.48
N ALA A 104 11.90 -13.40 5.75
CA ALA A 104 13.35 -13.24 5.51
C ALA A 104 13.66 -11.98 4.68
N PHE A 105 12.75 -11.53 3.81
CA PHE A 105 12.90 -10.25 3.13
C PHE A 105 12.99 -9.07 4.11
N TRP A 106 12.24 -9.10 5.20
CA TRP A 106 12.24 -8.07 6.25
C TRP A 106 13.46 -8.17 7.20
N SER A 107 14.57 -8.75 6.74
CA SER A 107 15.83 -8.81 7.50
C SER A 107 16.47 -7.42 7.64
N VAL A 108 17.26 -7.25 8.69
CA VAL A 108 18.05 -6.02 8.93
C VAL A 108 18.90 -5.68 7.71
N ASP A 109 19.52 -6.68 7.08
CA ASP A 109 20.40 -6.47 5.92
C ASP A 109 19.64 -5.89 4.71
N ASN A 110 18.49 -6.47 4.36
CA ASN A 110 17.66 -5.98 3.26
C ASN A 110 17.08 -4.59 3.56
N LEU A 111 16.64 -4.36 4.80
CA LEU A 111 16.14 -3.06 5.22
C LEU A 111 17.23 -1.99 5.17
N ASN A 112 18.42 -2.29 5.69
CA ASN A 112 19.57 -1.38 5.62
C ASN A 112 20.01 -1.13 4.18
N LEU A 113 19.90 -2.12 3.29
CA LEU A 113 20.19 -1.94 1.88
C LEU A 113 19.15 -1.04 1.21
N SER A 114 17.86 -1.28 1.43
CA SER A 114 16.76 -0.49 0.83
C SER A 114 16.70 0.94 1.36
N MET A 115 17.09 1.17 2.62
CA MET A 115 17.10 2.45 3.32
C MET A 115 18.52 3.02 3.45
N LYS A 116 19.41 2.66 2.51
CA LYS A 116 20.80 3.14 2.53
C LYS A 116 20.86 4.64 2.31
N ARG A 117 21.57 5.32 3.20
CA ARG A 117 21.90 6.75 3.10
C ARG A 117 23.37 6.92 2.75
N THR A 118 23.67 7.75 1.75
CA THR A 118 25.04 8.20 1.50
C THR A 118 25.42 9.31 2.50
N PHE A 119 26.71 9.61 2.60
CA PHE A 119 27.18 10.77 3.39
C PHE A 119 26.52 12.07 2.93
N TRP A 120 26.42 12.25 1.61
CA TRP A 120 25.81 13.43 0.99
C TRP A 120 24.30 13.51 1.24
N ASP A 121 23.59 12.38 1.28
CA ASP A 121 22.17 12.36 1.61
C ASP A 121 21.93 12.81 3.07
N LYS A 122 22.82 12.43 3.99
CA LYS A 122 22.78 12.89 5.38
C LYS A 122 23.02 14.41 5.49
N ALA A 123 24.00 14.94 4.76
CA ALA A 123 24.37 16.36 4.79
C ALA A 123 23.32 17.27 4.11
N LEU A 124 22.60 16.75 3.11
CA LEU A 124 21.67 17.51 2.28
C LEU A 124 20.18 17.26 2.63
N TYR A 125 19.88 16.40 3.59
CA TYR A 125 18.51 16.11 4.00
C TYR A 125 17.71 17.36 4.38
N PHE A 126 18.37 18.34 5.04
CA PHE A 126 17.76 19.64 5.34
C PHE A 126 17.64 20.59 4.12
N ASN A 127 18.20 20.20 2.97
CA ASN A 127 18.25 20.98 1.74
C ASN A 127 17.33 20.42 0.64
N ASN A 128 16.09 20.10 0.96
CA ASN A 128 15.04 19.67 0.02
C ASN A 128 15.34 18.36 -0.75
N LYS A 129 16.11 17.42 -0.17
CA LYS A 129 16.27 16.08 -0.75
C LYS A 129 15.56 15.01 0.07
N PRO A 130 15.05 13.93 -0.57
CA PRO A 130 14.45 12.80 0.15
C PRO A 130 15.48 12.10 1.05
N LYS A 131 14.98 11.41 2.07
CA LYS A 131 15.82 10.74 3.10
C LYS A 131 16.68 9.62 2.52
N TYR A 132 16.19 8.91 1.50
CA TYR A 132 16.81 7.73 0.89
C TYR A 132 16.92 7.88 -0.64
N SER A 133 17.77 7.04 -1.25
CA SER A 133 17.90 6.91 -2.70
C SER A 133 17.05 5.73 -3.23
N ASN A 134 16.54 5.84 -4.44
CA ASN A 134 15.81 4.75 -5.10
C ASN A 134 16.74 3.62 -5.57
N ALA A 135 17.97 3.91 -5.98
CA ALA A 135 18.84 2.92 -6.65
C ALA A 135 19.12 1.65 -5.82
N PRO A 136 19.45 1.71 -4.51
CA PRO A 136 19.66 0.49 -3.73
C PRO A 136 18.37 -0.34 -3.57
N ARG A 137 17.22 0.32 -3.40
CA ARG A 137 15.91 -0.33 -3.30
C ARG A 137 15.52 -0.97 -4.63
N GLU A 138 15.75 -0.29 -5.75
CA GLU A 138 15.52 -0.83 -7.09
C GLU A 138 16.35 -2.10 -7.33
N ALA A 139 17.64 -2.06 -7.01
CA ALA A 139 18.52 -3.22 -7.15
C ALA A 139 18.05 -4.42 -6.31
N LEU A 140 17.59 -4.17 -5.07
CA LEU A 140 17.02 -5.19 -4.21
C LEU A 140 15.75 -5.79 -4.82
N LEU A 141 14.81 -4.96 -5.27
CA LEU A 141 13.55 -5.43 -5.85
C LEU A 141 13.75 -6.16 -7.17
N LYS A 142 14.68 -5.71 -8.02
CA LYS A 142 15.07 -6.42 -9.26
C LYS A 142 15.67 -7.81 -8.99
N LYS A 143 16.38 -7.98 -7.88
CA LYS A 143 16.87 -9.30 -7.46
C LYS A 143 15.72 -10.29 -7.19
N HIS A 144 14.59 -9.80 -6.70
CA HIS A 144 13.44 -10.65 -6.33
C HIS A 144 12.39 -10.80 -7.43
N PHE A 145 12.16 -9.76 -8.24
CA PHE A 145 11.12 -9.74 -9.26
C PHE A 145 11.66 -9.70 -10.70
N SER A 146 12.98 -9.58 -10.87
CA SER A 146 13.62 -9.41 -12.19
C SER A 146 13.01 -8.22 -12.95
N GLU A 147 12.90 -8.33 -14.27
CA GLU A 147 12.23 -7.36 -15.14
C GLU A 147 10.79 -7.81 -15.51
N SER A 148 10.23 -8.74 -14.74
CA SER A 148 8.93 -9.34 -15.01
C SER A 148 7.78 -8.34 -14.85
N PHE A 149 6.72 -8.57 -15.61
CA PHE A 149 5.52 -7.74 -15.58
C PHE A 149 4.45 -8.30 -14.64
N MET A 150 3.59 -7.42 -14.10
CA MET A 150 2.53 -7.82 -13.18
C MET A 150 1.55 -8.82 -13.79
N ASP A 151 1.29 -8.76 -15.10
CA ASP A 151 0.40 -9.72 -15.81
C ASP A 151 0.96 -11.15 -15.89
N GLU A 152 2.22 -11.35 -15.53
CA GLU A 152 2.85 -12.67 -15.33
C GLU A 152 2.58 -13.24 -13.93
N SER A 153 1.87 -12.50 -13.08
CA SER A 153 1.59 -12.92 -11.69
C SER A 153 0.74 -14.20 -11.66
N ALA A 154 1.15 -15.15 -10.84
CA ALA A 154 0.44 -16.41 -10.66
C ALA A 154 -0.96 -16.24 -10.04
N LYS A 155 -1.17 -15.16 -9.31
CA LYS A 155 -2.46 -14.77 -8.73
C LYS A 155 -2.78 -13.32 -9.07
N PRO A 156 -4.04 -12.95 -9.20
CA PRO A 156 -4.46 -11.56 -9.29
C PRO A 156 -3.82 -10.69 -8.23
N LEU A 157 -3.12 -9.64 -8.66
CA LEU A 157 -2.34 -8.72 -7.84
C LEU A 157 -2.71 -7.28 -8.18
N ALA A 158 -2.91 -6.45 -7.16
CA ALA A 158 -3.16 -5.02 -7.33
C ALA A 158 -2.37 -4.18 -6.30
N LEU A 159 -1.78 -3.10 -6.76
CA LEU A 159 -1.00 -2.17 -5.95
C LEU A 159 -1.52 -0.75 -6.13
N LEU A 160 -1.67 -0.01 -5.03
CA LEU A 160 -2.12 1.37 -5.04
C LEU A 160 -0.93 2.32 -5.06
N ALA A 161 -0.99 3.36 -5.91
CA ALA A 161 -0.08 4.50 -5.95
C ALA A 161 -0.87 5.80 -6.20
N TYR A 162 -0.19 6.94 -6.20
CA TYR A 162 -0.77 8.24 -6.53
C TYR A 162 0.03 8.94 -7.63
N ASP A 163 -0.65 9.30 -8.72
CA ASP A 163 -0.09 10.07 -9.84
C ASP A 163 -0.11 11.57 -9.47
N ILE A 164 1.08 12.14 -9.27
CA ILE A 164 1.21 13.55 -8.85
C ILE A 164 0.96 14.55 -9.96
N GLU A 165 1.15 14.17 -11.22
CA GLU A 165 0.89 15.06 -12.35
C GLU A 165 -0.58 15.12 -12.70
N ARG A 166 -1.28 13.97 -12.66
CA ARG A 166 -2.73 13.89 -12.89
C ARG A 166 -3.55 14.17 -11.65
N ARG A 167 -2.91 14.16 -10.47
CA ARG A 167 -3.55 14.32 -9.16
C ARG A 167 -4.68 13.32 -8.94
N THR A 168 -4.41 12.06 -9.19
CA THR A 168 -5.40 10.98 -9.08
C THR A 168 -4.77 9.70 -8.54
N PRO A 169 -5.52 8.89 -7.77
CA PRO A 169 -5.11 7.53 -7.46
C PRO A 169 -4.85 6.72 -8.73
N LEU A 170 -3.85 5.85 -8.66
CA LEU A 170 -3.54 4.89 -9.72
C LEU A 170 -3.49 3.49 -9.14
N LEU A 171 -4.38 2.63 -9.62
CA LEU A 171 -4.34 1.20 -9.32
C LEU A 171 -3.56 0.49 -10.41
N MET A 172 -2.41 -0.06 -10.06
CA MET A 172 -1.61 -0.93 -10.92
C MET A 172 -2.02 -2.37 -10.64
N SER A 173 -2.44 -3.12 -11.66
CA SER A 173 -2.92 -4.49 -11.47
C SER A 173 -2.43 -5.44 -12.54
N SER A 174 -2.35 -6.72 -12.18
CA SER A 174 -1.96 -7.82 -13.06
C SER A 174 -3.03 -8.16 -14.12
N TYR A 175 -4.24 -7.63 -13.96
CA TYR A 175 -5.41 -7.89 -14.81
C TYR A 175 -5.93 -6.63 -15.53
N GLY A 176 -5.21 -5.51 -15.40
CA GLY A 176 -5.54 -4.25 -16.08
C GLY A 176 -5.04 -4.22 -17.52
N GLU A 177 -5.45 -3.18 -18.26
CA GLU A 177 -5.01 -2.99 -19.64
C GLU A 177 -3.55 -2.57 -19.77
N ARG A 178 -3.03 -1.88 -18.74
CA ARG A 178 -1.64 -1.39 -18.71
C ARG A 178 -0.73 -2.40 -18.04
N ARG A 179 0.44 -2.59 -18.67
CA ARG A 179 1.48 -3.45 -18.14
C ARG A 179 2.46 -2.62 -17.30
N TYR A 180 2.74 -3.09 -16.10
CA TYR A 180 3.73 -2.52 -15.19
C TYR A 180 4.74 -3.60 -14.78
N ARG A 181 6.02 -3.25 -14.70
CA ARG A 181 7.01 -4.14 -14.09
C ARG A 181 6.74 -4.26 -12.60
N VAL A 182 6.85 -5.45 -12.04
CA VAL A 182 6.53 -5.68 -10.63
C VAL A 182 7.42 -4.81 -9.72
N PHE A 183 8.72 -4.77 -9.97
CA PHE A 183 9.64 -3.97 -9.15
C PHE A 183 9.31 -2.47 -9.21
N GLU A 184 8.95 -1.92 -10.37
CA GLU A 184 8.55 -0.52 -10.53
C GLU A 184 7.24 -0.22 -9.79
N ALA A 185 6.25 -1.11 -9.91
CA ALA A 185 4.97 -0.97 -9.23
C ALA A 185 5.14 -0.99 -7.70
N VAL A 186 5.98 -1.87 -7.17
CA VAL A 186 6.33 -1.92 -5.74
C VAL A 186 7.08 -0.65 -5.32
N MET A 187 8.05 -0.19 -6.13
CA MET A 187 8.76 1.07 -5.88
C MET A 187 7.82 2.26 -5.84
N ALA A 188 6.91 2.36 -6.79
CA ALA A 188 5.94 3.46 -6.89
C ALA A 188 4.96 3.45 -5.71
N SER A 189 4.36 2.28 -5.43
CA SER A 189 3.43 2.09 -4.32
C SER A 189 4.05 2.41 -2.95
N SER A 190 5.39 2.32 -2.82
CA SER A 190 6.13 2.54 -1.57
C SER A 190 7.07 3.75 -1.60
N ALA A 191 6.86 4.70 -2.53
CA ALA A 191 7.61 5.95 -2.60
C ALA A 191 7.03 7.01 -1.66
N ALA A 192 7.12 6.75 -0.36
CA ALA A 192 6.59 7.65 0.66
C ALA A 192 7.26 9.04 0.58
N PRO A 193 6.48 10.14 0.45
CA PRO A 193 7.01 11.49 0.48
C PRO A 193 7.91 11.71 1.69
N LEU A 194 8.93 12.55 1.55
CA LEU A 194 10.01 12.79 2.50
C LEU A 194 11.04 11.65 2.60
N PHE A 195 10.64 10.39 2.44
CA PHE A 195 11.52 9.23 2.54
C PHE A 195 12.20 8.88 1.23
N TYR A 196 11.44 8.79 0.15
CA TYR A 196 11.95 8.38 -1.15
C TYR A 196 11.64 9.40 -2.26
N PRO A 197 12.48 9.44 -3.32
CA PRO A 197 12.16 10.18 -4.53
C PRO A 197 10.87 9.63 -5.19
N THR A 198 10.15 10.53 -5.85
CA THR A 198 9.07 10.15 -6.78
C THR A 198 9.59 9.16 -7.83
N VAL A 199 8.79 8.17 -8.18
CA VAL A 199 9.12 7.16 -9.19
C VAL A 199 8.54 7.57 -10.53
N LYS A 200 9.41 7.67 -11.54
CA LYS A 200 9.01 7.81 -12.94
C LYS A 200 8.86 6.42 -13.52
N MET A 201 7.63 6.06 -13.90
CA MET A 201 7.35 4.77 -14.53
C MET A 201 7.82 4.73 -15.99
N GLU A 202 8.14 3.55 -16.51
CA GLU A 202 8.43 3.36 -17.94
C GLU A 202 7.24 3.81 -18.80
N SER A 203 6.02 3.63 -18.33
CA SER A 203 4.76 4.10 -18.94
C SER A 203 4.55 5.62 -18.89
N GLY A 204 5.43 6.35 -18.21
CA GLY A 204 5.52 7.82 -18.22
C GLY A 204 4.91 8.54 -17.01
N GLU A 205 4.19 7.86 -16.13
CA GLU A 205 3.59 8.46 -14.92
C GLU A 205 4.67 8.79 -13.88
N TRP A 206 4.41 9.85 -13.08
CA TRP A 206 5.19 10.19 -11.90
C TRP A 206 4.40 9.85 -10.63
N LEU A 207 4.84 8.82 -9.93
CA LEU A 207 4.09 8.21 -8.84
C LEU A 207 4.77 8.38 -7.48
N ILE A 208 3.93 8.51 -6.46
CA ILE A 208 4.29 8.43 -5.04
C ILE A 208 3.47 7.35 -4.35
N ASP A 209 3.81 7.06 -3.10
CA ASP A 209 3.15 6.07 -2.25
C ASP A 209 1.62 6.23 -2.25
N GLY A 210 0.93 5.12 -2.45
CA GLY A 210 -0.53 5.09 -2.44
C GLY A 210 -1.16 5.31 -1.07
N GLY A 211 -0.38 5.20 0.01
CA GLY A 211 -0.84 5.48 1.36
C GLY A 211 -1.34 6.91 1.56
N VAL A 212 -0.91 7.86 0.72
CA VAL A 212 -1.46 9.23 0.74
C VAL A 212 -2.94 9.29 0.33
N VAL A 213 -3.46 8.24 -0.30
CA VAL A 213 -4.86 8.11 -0.72
C VAL A 213 -5.61 7.19 0.23
N ASP A 214 -5.09 5.97 0.37
CA ASP A 214 -5.68 4.92 1.18
C ASP A 214 -4.57 3.98 1.69
N ASN A 215 -4.31 4.05 2.98
CA ASN A 215 -3.30 3.20 3.61
C ASN A 215 -3.83 1.82 4.01
N ASN A 216 -5.14 1.64 3.99
CA ASN A 216 -5.82 0.36 4.18
C ASN A 216 -6.69 0.03 2.96
N PRO A 217 -6.13 -0.54 1.89
CA PRO A 217 -6.81 -0.69 0.62
C PRO A 217 -7.89 -1.80 0.60
N SER A 218 -8.40 -2.24 1.74
CA SER A 218 -9.34 -3.36 1.83
C SER A 218 -10.68 -3.09 1.14
N LEU A 219 -11.19 -1.85 1.19
CA LEU A 219 -12.41 -1.47 0.49
C LEU A 219 -12.19 -1.48 -1.04
N ILE A 220 -11.06 -0.96 -1.50
CA ILE A 220 -10.69 -1.01 -2.93
C ILE A 220 -10.53 -2.47 -3.36
N ALA A 221 -9.87 -3.31 -2.55
CA ALA A 221 -9.68 -4.73 -2.83
C ALA A 221 -11.01 -5.48 -2.98
N TYR A 222 -11.98 -5.18 -2.12
CA TYR A 222 -13.34 -5.73 -2.23
C TYR A 222 -14.02 -5.32 -3.54
N VAL A 223 -13.96 -4.04 -3.90
CA VAL A 223 -14.54 -3.52 -5.15
C VAL A 223 -13.89 -4.16 -6.38
N GLU A 224 -12.56 -4.28 -6.37
CA GLU A 224 -11.83 -4.92 -7.46
C GLU A 224 -12.16 -6.41 -7.58
N ALA A 225 -12.26 -7.13 -6.46
CA ALA A 225 -12.69 -8.52 -6.46
C ALA A 225 -14.11 -8.70 -7.04
N LYS A 226 -15.05 -7.81 -6.66
CA LYS A 226 -16.40 -7.82 -7.25
C LYS A 226 -16.38 -7.60 -8.77
N LYS A 227 -15.57 -6.68 -9.25
CA LYS A 227 -15.41 -6.44 -10.70
C LYS A 227 -14.75 -7.63 -11.41
N LEU A 228 -13.68 -8.18 -10.83
CA LEU A 228 -12.87 -9.21 -11.46
C LEU A 228 -13.59 -10.57 -11.52
N PHE A 229 -14.22 -10.97 -10.43
CA PHE A 229 -14.80 -12.30 -10.31
C PHE A 229 -16.33 -12.33 -10.56
N GLY A 230 -17.03 -11.23 -10.35
CA GLY A 230 -18.51 -11.22 -10.37
C GLY A 230 -19.12 -12.18 -9.34
N ALA A 231 -18.37 -12.60 -8.32
CA ALA A 231 -18.78 -13.61 -7.36
C ALA A 231 -19.88 -13.07 -6.43
N ASP A 232 -20.79 -13.96 -6.00
CA ASP A 232 -21.88 -13.61 -5.12
C ASP A 232 -21.36 -13.18 -3.74
N ARG A 233 -20.34 -13.87 -3.25
CA ARG A 233 -19.73 -13.60 -1.94
C ARG A 233 -18.23 -13.32 -2.08
N ILE A 234 -17.78 -12.22 -1.48
CA ILE A 234 -16.37 -11.85 -1.35
C ILE A 234 -16.03 -11.75 0.13
N LYS A 235 -15.03 -12.49 0.56
CA LYS A 235 -14.49 -12.43 1.93
C LYS A 235 -13.13 -11.75 1.89
N VAL A 236 -12.92 -10.75 2.75
CA VAL A 236 -11.68 -9.95 2.79
C VAL A 236 -10.99 -10.12 4.13
N LEU A 237 -9.80 -10.72 4.11
CA LEU A 237 -8.84 -10.67 5.21
C LEU A 237 -7.95 -9.45 5.03
N SER A 238 -7.99 -8.52 5.97
CA SER A 238 -7.19 -7.30 5.96
C SER A 238 -6.15 -7.34 7.08
N ILE A 239 -4.87 -7.20 6.73
CA ILE A 239 -3.77 -7.22 7.70
C ILE A 239 -3.16 -5.83 7.79
N GLY A 240 -3.19 -5.27 9.01
CA GLY A 240 -2.63 -3.97 9.34
C GLY A 240 -1.12 -3.98 9.57
N SER A 241 -0.62 -2.83 9.98
CA SER A 241 0.78 -2.62 10.34
C SER A 241 0.95 -2.11 11.79
N GLY A 242 -0.06 -2.31 12.64
CA GLY A 242 -0.14 -1.75 13.97
C GLY A 242 -0.77 -0.34 13.99
N VAL A 243 -1.42 0.00 15.08
CA VAL A 243 -2.07 1.30 15.28
C VAL A 243 -1.24 2.14 16.26
N ASN A 244 -0.77 3.30 15.82
CA ASN A 244 -0.10 4.25 16.70
C ASN A 244 -1.15 4.94 17.61
N LYS A 245 -1.04 4.72 18.92
CA LYS A 245 -1.91 5.35 19.92
C LYS A 245 -1.21 6.49 20.67
N LYS A 246 -0.03 6.94 20.21
CA LYS A 246 0.69 8.05 20.80
C LYS A 246 -0.14 9.33 20.64
N ARG A 247 -0.48 9.94 21.77
CA ARG A 247 -1.26 11.18 21.75
C ARG A 247 -0.40 12.34 21.28
N ILE A 248 -0.96 13.14 20.40
CA ILE A 248 -0.44 14.46 20.05
C ILE A 248 -1.00 15.45 21.07
N ASP A 249 -0.16 16.35 21.59
CA ASP A 249 -0.60 17.42 22.46
C ASP A 249 -1.40 18.46 21.67
N GLY A 250 -2.74 18.43 21.85
CA GLY A 250 -3.64 19.33 21.16
C GLY A 250 -3.40 20.81 21.50
N SER A 251 -3.01 21.11 22.75
CA SER A 251 -2.75 22.49 23.15
C SER A 251 -1.47 23.03 22.50
N ALA A 252 -0.41 22.23 22.47
CA ALA A 252 0.85 22.61 21.79
C ALA A 252 0.65 22.73 20.27
N SER A 253 -0.23 21.92 19.67
CA SER A 253 -0.47 21.94 18.23
C SER A 253 -1.13 23.22 17.71
N ALA A 254 -1.78 23.99 18.59
CA ALA A 254 -2.44 25.25 18.21
C ALA A 254 -1.46 26.27 17.62
N ASP A 255 -0.19 26.23 18.05
CA ASP A 255 0.84 27.17 17.61
C ASP A 255 1.81 26.56 16.58
N TRP A 256 1.53 25.36 16.04
CA TRP A 256 2.42 24.71 15.09
C TRP A 256 2.29 25.28 13.68
N GLY A 257 3.38 25.83 13.18
CA GLY A 257 3.59 26.07 11.76
C GLY A 257 4.02 24.77 11.02
N PRO A 258 4.36 24.85 9.71
CA PRO A 258 4.72 23.67 8.90
C PRO A 258 5.80 22.79 9.52
N MET A 259 6.84 23.39 10.10
CA MET A 259 7.92 22.63 10.76
C MET A 259 7.48 21.94 12.06
N GLY A 260 6.53 22.52 12.77
CA GLY A 260 5.92 21.92 13.96
C GLY A 260 5.14 20.65 13.58
N TRP A 261 4.32 20.71 12.57
CA TRP A 261 3.57 19.57 12.04
C TRP A 261 4.47 18.46 11.51
N LEU A 262 5.52 18.81 10.75
CA LEU A 262 6.50 17.83 10.25
C LEU A 262 7.26 17.12 11.39
N LYS A 263 7.63 17.85 12.46
CA LYS A 263 8.31 17.26 13.62
C LYS A 263 7.42 16.34 14.44
N ASN A 264 6.10 16.52 14.38
CA ASN A 264 5.12 15.76 15.14
C ASN A 264 4.32 14.80 14.26
N ASP A 265 4.98 14.25 13.24
CA ASP A 265 4.49 13.12 12.43
C ASP A 265 3.15 13.38 11.72
N VAL A 266 3.00 14.55 11.09
CA VAL A 266 1.80 14.83 10.29
C VAL A 266 1.55 13.78 9.20
N LEU A 267 2.61 13.20 8.62
CA LEU A 267 2.47 12.16 7.60
C LEU A 267 1.87 10.89 8.19
N GLY A 268 2.38 10.42 9.33
CA GLY A 268 1.81 9.27 10.04
C GLY A 268 0.35 9.49 10.40
N LEU A 269 0.00 10.70 10.86
CA LEU A 269 -1.37 11.06 11.20
C LEU A 269 -2.30 10.98 9.97
N LEU A 270 -1.86 11.47 8.81
CA LEU A 270 -2.62 11.39 7.56
C LEU A 270 -2.78 9.94 7.07
N LEU A 271 -1.74 9.12 7.20
CA LEU A 271 -1.77 7.72 6.81
C LEU A 271 -2.63 6.85 7.75
N GLU A 272 -2.76 7.22 9.02
CA GLU A 272 -3.49 6.46 10.04
C GLU A 272 -4.94 6.91 10.23
N SER A 273 -5.36 8.05 9.64
CA SER A 273 -6.67 8.67 9.86
C SER A 273 -7.82 8.08 9.03
N GLN A 274 -7.61 6.94 8.38
CA GLN A 274 -8.53 6.42 7.37
C GLN A 274 -9.62 5.54 7.97
N MET A 275 -10.85 5.73 7.49
CA MET A 275 -12.07 5.06 7.98
C MET A 275 -12.52 3.87 7.11
N ASP A 276 -11.78 3.54 6.04
CA ASP A 276 -12.25 2.57 5.03
C ASP A 276 -12.50 1.18 5.59
N HIS A 277 -11.76 0.78 6.63
CA HIS A 277 -11.99 -0.49 7.30
C HIS A 277 -13.35 -0.53 8.03
N GLU A 278 -13.78 0.58 8.64
CA GLU A 278 -15.07 0.68 9.31
C GLU A 278 -16.23 0.63 8.31
N LEU A 279 -16.04 1.29 7.16
CA LEU A 279 -17.01 1.26 6.07
C LEU A 279 -17.16 -0.15 5.50
N LEU A 280 -16.05 -0.84 5.25
CA LEU A 280 -16.10 -2.20 4.72
C LEU A 280 -16.67 -3.17 5.74
N MET A 281 -16.31 -3.05 7.02
CA MET A 281 -16.88 -3.86 8.10
C MET A 281 -18.41 -3.67 8.20
N ALA A 282 -18.89 -2.44 8.07
CA ALA A 282 -20.33 -2.18 8.05
C ALA A 282 -21.03 -2.77 6.81
N LEU A 283 -20.34 -2.79 5.66
CA LEU A 283 -20.89 -3.24 4.39
C LEU A 283 -21.00 -4.77 4.30
N ILE A 284 -19.96 -5.52 4.67
CA ILE A 284 -19.88 -6.97 4.46
C ILE A 284 -19.78 -7.79 5.76
N ARG A 285 -19.74 -7.14 6.91
CA ARG A 285 -19.84 -7.72 8.26
C ARG A 285 -18.92 -8.94 8.47
N GLU A 286 -19.49 -10.15 8.62
CA GLU A 286 -18.78 -11.41 8.85
C GLU A 286 -17.86 -11.83 7.69
N ASP A 287 -18.02 -11.22 6.53
CA ASP A 287 -17.14 -11.42 5.37
C ASP A 287 -15.92 -10.49 5.37
N TYR A 288 -15.74 -9.67 6.42
CA TYR A 288 -14.55 -8.88 6.66
C TYR A 288 -13.87 -9.28 7.97
N LEU A 289 -12.61 -9.67 7.89
CA LEU A 289 -11.81 -9.92 9.09
C LEU A 289 -10.56 -9.02 9.06
N ARG A 290 -10.39 -8.24 10.14
CA ARG A 290 -9.28 -7.31 10.30
C ARG A 290 -8.29 -7.81 11.35
N ILE A 291 -7.03 -7.99 10.98
CA ILE A 291 -5.91 -8.29 11.88
C ILE A 291 -5.13 -7.01 12.10
N ASN A 292 -5.24 -6.43 13.28
CA ASN A 292 -4.49 -5.25 13.68
C ASN A 292 -4.56 -5.05 15.20
N SER A 293 -3.60 -4.35 15.78
CA SER A 293 -3.59 -4.03 17.22
C SER A 293 -2.82 -2.75 17.52
N PRO A 294 -2.98 -2.14 18.71
CA PRO A 294 -2.10 -1.07 19.14
C PRO A 294 -0.62 -1.51 19.17
N MET A 295 0.30 -0.62 18.78
CA MET A 295 1.74 -0.93 18.69
C MET A 295 2.45 -0.98 20.04
N HIS A 296 1.86 -0.42 21.11
CA HIS A 296 2.45 -0.35 22.45
C HIS A 296 3.89 0.20 22.46
N SER A 297 4.89 -0.66 22.68
CA SER A 297 6.32 -0.29 22.77
C SER A 297 7.07 -0.29 21.44
N ILE A 298 6.40 -0.63 20.34
CA ILE A 298 7.00 -0.55 19.00
C ILE A 298 7.21 0.92 18.64
N ASN A 299 8.37 1.25 18.08
CA ASN A 299 8.61 2.58 17.55
C ASN A 299 7.69 2.82 16.32
N ALA A 300 6.99 3.94 16.34
CA ALA A 300 6.08 4.31 15.25
C ALA A 300 6.80 4.71 13.95
N ASP A 301 8.09 5.03 14.00
CA ASP A 301 8.88 5.39 12.83
C ASP A 301 8.89 4.25 11.81
N MET A 302 8.37 4.53 10.63
CA MET A 302 8.18 3.53 9.57
C MET A 302 9.49 2.96 9.01
N ASP A 303 10.63 3.54 9.38
CA ASP A 303 11.95 3.16 8.92
C ASP A 303 12.94 2.81 10.06
N ASP A 304 12.43 2.57 11.27
CA ASP A 304 13.27 2.06 12.37
C ASP A 304 13.55 0.57 12.19
N SER A 305 14.66 0.27 11.52
CA SER A 305 15.18 -1.09 11.28
C SER A 305 16.11 -1.60 12.39
N SER A 306 16.11 -0.98 13.57
CA SER A 306 16.90 -1.47 14.70
C SER A 306 16.47 -2.88 15.13
N ASP A 307 17.44 -3.72 15.54
CA ASP A 307 17.16 -5.08 16.00
C ASP A 307 16.11 -5.13 17.11
N SER A 308 16.17 -4.17 18.04
CA SER A 308 15.20 -4.06 19.13
C SER A 308 13.79 -3.81 18.61
N ASN A 309 13.61 -2.90 17.64
CA ASN A 309 12.31 -2.59 17.07
C ASN A 309 11.77 -3.76 16.23
N LEU A 310 12.61 -4.35 15.38
CA LEU A 310 12.21 -5.52 14.57
C LEU A 310 11.82 -6.72 15.44
N LYS A 311 12.49 -6.93 16.58
CA LYS A 311 12.10 -7.94 17.56
C LYS A 311 10.70 -7.69 18.12
N MET A 312 10.37 -6.45 18.44
CA MET A 312 9.05 -6.09 18.96
C MET A 312 7.96 -6.24 17.88
N ILE A 313 8.29 -5.92 16.62
CA ILE A 313 7.37 -6.11 15.49
C ILE A 313 7.11 -7.61 15.23
N ARG A 314 8.14 -8.46 15.32
CA ARG A 314 7.97 -9.94 15.25
C ARG A 314 7.04 -10.42 16.35
N TYR A 315 7.27 -9.99 17.58
CA TYR A 315 6.42 -10.34 18.71
C TYR A 315 4.95 -9.92 18.48
N MET A 316 4.72 -8.75 17.88
CA MET A 316 3.35 -8.32 17.49
C MET A 316 2.72 -9.31 16.51
N GLY A 317 3.45 -9.78 15.49
CA GLY A 317 2.95 -10.78 14.55
C GLY A 317 2.63 -12.14 15.21
N GLU A 318 3.47 -12.58 16.15
CA GLU A 318 3.23 -13.79 16.96
C GLU A 318 1.98 -13.63 17.85
N MET A 319 1.82 -12.47 18.48
CA MET A 319 0.64 -12.15 19.28
C MET A 319 -0.63 -12.10 18.43
N TRP A 320 -0.56 -11.58 17.21
CA TRP A 320 -1.70 -11.63 16.28
C TRP A 320 -2.10 -13.06 15.95
N TRP A 321 -1.12 -13.96 15.74
CA TRP A 321 -1.45 -15.37 15.54
C TRP A 321 -2.12 -15.98 16.75
N SER A 322 -1.62 -15.74 17.94
CA SER A 322 -2.22 -16.22 19.19
C SER A 322 -3.64 -15.69 19.41
N GLN A 323 -3.92 -14.46 18.99
CA GLN A 323 -5.20 -13.79 19.20
C GLN A 323 -6.22 -14.13 18.10
N PHE A 324 -5.81 -14.18 16.85
CA PHE A 324 -6.72 -14.24 15.69
C PHE A 324 -6.59 -15.54 14.88
N GLY A 325 -5.68 -16.44 15.22
CA GLY A 325 -5.42 -17.64 14.43
C GLY A 325 -6.66 -18.51 14.23
N ASP A 326 -7.44 -18.74 15.29
CA ASP A 326 -8.68 -19.51 15.20
C ASP A 326 -9.77 -18.79 14.39
N ASP A 327 -9.87 -17.48 14.53
CA ASP A 327 -10.81 -16.66 13.75
C ASP A 327 -10.47 -16.71 12.27
N VAL A 328 -9.17 -16.67 11.91
CA VAL A 328 -8.73 -16.76 10.52
C VAL A 328 -8.98 -18.14 9.93
N LYS A 329 -8.72 -19.22 10.66
CA LYS A 329 -9.05 -20.58 10.20
C LYS A 329 -10.55 -20.70 9.92
N LYS A 330 -11.39 -20.29 10.85
CA LYS A 330 -12.84 -20.28 10.66
C LYS A 330 -13.26 -19.38 9.48
N PHE A 331 -12.63 -18.22 9.34
CA PHE A 331 -12.90 -17.27 8.24
C PHE A 331 -12.56 -17.89 6.88
N LEU A 332 -11.46 -18.63 6.78
CA LEU A 332 -10.99 -19.31 5.57
C LEU A 332 -11.70 -20.66 5.34
N GLU A 333 -12.52 -21.11 6.28
CA GLU A 333 -13.26 -22.40 6.21
C GLU A 333 -12.33 -23.62 6.18
N ILE A 334 -11.23 -23.58 6.96
CA ILE A 334 -10.19 -24.60 7.07
C ILE A 334 -9.97 -25.07 8.51
#